data_d6d120dbbaefec2b8d0398e673e87a4e
#
_entry.id   d6d120dbbaefec2b8d0398e673e87a4e
#
_cell.length_a   1.000
_cell.length_b   1.000
_cell.length_c   1.000
_cell.angle_alpha   90.00
_cell.angle_beta   90.00
_cell.angle_gamma   90.00
#
_symmetry.space_group_name_H-M   'P 1'
#
loop_
_entity.id
_entity.type
_entity.pdbx_description
1 polymer ?
#
loop_
_entity_poly.entity_id
_entity_poly.type
_entity_poly.pdbx_seq_one_letter_code
_entity_poly.pdbx_strand_id
1 'polypeptide(L)'
;MSLSDELAYMSATELAERIRNRQLSPVEIVDAVIERIEARNPALNAVVFCGYEDARKQAREAERAVMAQEELGPLHGVPTLMKDLLDFKPGWVTTFGGMSAFADYTADFYCAYAERMEAAGAILVGKTNSPVLGYRGTCDNYLFGP
;
A
#
# COMPACT_ATOMS: atom_id res chain seq x y z
N MET A 1 -20.41 -0.11 13.90
CA MET A 1 -19.25 0.28 13.09
C MET A 1 -18.54 -1.02 12.74
N SER A 2 -18.23 -1.27 11.48
CA SER A 2 -17.51 -2.50 11.11
C SER A 2 -16.05 -2.39 11.58
N LEU A 3 -15.34 -3.53 11.73
CA LEU A 3 -13.90 -3.54 12.03
C LEU A 3 -13.12 -2.69 11.01
N SER A 4 -13.48 -2.78 9.73
CA SER A 4 -12.85 -1.99 8.66
C SER A 4 -13.08 -0.49 8.81
N ASP A 5 -14.22 -0.04 9.37
CA ASP A 5 -14.46 1.38 9.64
C ASP A 5 -13.63 1.87 10.83
N GLU A 6 -13.49 1.07 11.87
CA GLU A 6 -12.67 1.41 13.05
C GLU A 6 -11.19 1.51 12.66
N LEU A 7 -10.66 0.53 11.94
CA LEU A 7 -9.27 0.50 11.47
C LEU A 7 -8.94 1.67 10.52
N ALA A 8 -9.91 2.11 9.71
CA ALA A 8 -9.70 3.16 8.72
C ALA A 8 -9.40 4.55 9.32
N TYR A 9 -9.73 4.75 10.59
CA TYR A 9 -9.50 6.03 11.28
C TYR A 9 -8.40 5.96 12.33
N MET A 10 -7.77 4.79 12.53
CA MET A 10 -6.61 4.68 13.39
C MET A 10 -5.38 5.34 12.76
N SER A 11 -4.56 5.96 13.57
CA SER A 11 -3.27 6.45 13.11
C SER A 11 -2.29 5.30 12.85
N ALA A 12 -1.32 5.52 11.95
CA ALA A 12 -0.29 4.52 11.67
C ALA A 12 0.51 4.12 12.93
N THR A 13 0.75 5.07 13.83
CA THR A 13 1.42 4.83 15.11
C THR A 13 0.59 3.96 16.04
N GLU A 14 -0.72 4.19 16.12
CA GLU A 14 -1.62 3.37 16.93
C GLU A 14 -1.74 1.94 16.37
N LEU A 15 -1.85 1.80 15.02
CA LEU A 15 -1.84 0.48 14.39
C LEU A 15 -0.56 -0.29 14.71
N ALA A 16 0.61 0.35 14.53
CA ALA A 16 1.91 -0.28 14.81
C ALA A 16 2.04 -0.69 16.29
N GLU A 17 1.54 0.13 17.21
CA GLU A 17 1.55 -0.18 18.65
C GLU A 17 0.65 -1.36 18.97
N ARG A 18 -0.57 -1.38 18.48
CA ARG A 18 -1.54 -2.48 18.70
C ARG A 18 -1.05 -3.79 18.08
N ILE A 19 -0.42 -3.76 16.91
CA ILE A 19 0.22 -4.92 16.30
C ILE A 19 1.34 -5.46 17.20
N ARG A 20 2.25 -4.59 17.64
CA ARG A 20 3.37 -4.95 18.54
C ARG A 20 2.88 -5.57 19.84
N ASN A 21 1.77 -5.07 20.37
CA ASN A 21 1.13 -5.57 21.57
C ASN A 21 0.22 -6.79 21.33
N ARG A 22 0.18 -7.34 20.10
CA ARG A 22 -0.65 -8.50 19.72
C ARG A 22 -2.16 -8.27 19.91
N GLN A 23 -2.59 -7.03 19.83
CA GLN A 23 -4.00 -6.64 19.92
C GLN A 23 -4.70 -6.62 18.56
N LEU A 24 -3.91 -6.51 17.48
CA LEU A 24 -4.37 -6.56 16.09
C LEU A 24 -3.43 -7.43 15.25
N SER A 25 -3.98 -8.20 14.34
CA SER A 25 -3.26 -9.00 13.37
C SER A 25 -2.92 -8.19 12.12
N PRO A 26 -1.66 -8.17 11.64
CA PRO A 26 -1.31 -7.60 10.35
C PRO A 26 -2.13 -8.19 9.20
N VAL A 27 -2.46 -9.48 9.26
CA VAL A 27 -3.25 -10.18 8.22
C VAL A 27 -4.67 -9.63 8.18
N GLU A 28 -5.34 -9.52 9.35
CA GLU A 28 -6.71 -8.97 9.43
C GLU A 28 -6.75 -7.52 8.99
N ILE A 29 -5.74 -6.70 9.33
CA ILE A 29 -5.66 -5.30 8.93
C ILE A 29 -5.51 -5.18 7.41
N VAL A 30 -4.60 -5.94 6.80
CA VAL A 30 -4.37 -5.90 5.35
C VAL A 30 -5.61 -6.37 4.59
N ASP A 31 -6.27 -7.44 5.03
CA ASP A 31 -7.51 -7.92 4.40
C ASP A 31 -8.63 -6.90 4.53
N ALA A 32 -8.81 -6.26 5.69
CA ALA A 32 -9.80 -5.20 5.88
C ALA A 32 -9.54 -3.96 5.00
N VAL A 33 -8.26 -3.59 4.80
CA VAL A 33 -7.87 -2.50 3.89
C VAL A 33 -8.14 -2.87 2.43
N ILE A 34 -7.83 -4.09 2.02
CA ILE A 34 -8.12 -4.58 0.65
C ILE A 34 -9.63 -4.57 0.40
N GLU A 35 -10.43 -5.13 1.31
CA GLU A 35 -11.89 -5.13 1.21
C GLU A 35 -12.45 -3.69 1.06
N ARG A 36 -11.93 -2.76 1.85
CA ARG A 36 -12.33 -1.36 1.78
C ARG A 36 -11.94 -0.72 0.44
N ILE A 37 -10.75 -1.01 -0.09
CA ILE A 37 -10.33 -0.54 -1.41
C ILE A 37 -11.28 -1.09 -2.47
N GLU A 38 -11.52 -2.40 -2.49
CA GLU A 38 -12.40 -3.05 -3.46
C GLU A 38 -13.84 -2.48 -3.43
N ALA A 39 -14.35 -2.20 -2.24
CA ALA A 39 -15.70 -1.64 -2.07
C ALA A 39 -15.82 -0.18 -2.52
N ARG A 40 -14.77 0.64 -2.37
CA ARG A 40 -14.85 2.09 -2.60
C ARG A 40 -14.16 2.57 -3.88
N ASN A 41 -13.14 1.85 -4.32
CA ASN A 41 -12.32 2.25 -5.47
C ASN A 41 -13.11 2.38 -6.79
N PRO A 42 -14.14 1.57 -7.08
CA PRO A 42 -14.95 1.76 -8.29
C PRO A 42 -15.59 3.15 -8.42
N ALA A 43 -15.87 3.81 -7.30
CA ALA A 43 -16.43 5.17 -7.29
C ALA A 43 -15.38 6.27 -7.18
N LEU A 44 -14.17 5.94 -6.72
CA LEU A 44 -13.11 6.93 -6.42
C LEU A 44 -11.97 6.92 -7.43
N ASN A 45 -11.74 5.78 -8.09
CA ASN A 45 -10.61 5.56 -8.98
C ASN A 45 -9.25 5.98 -8.37
N ALA A 46 -9.11 5.77 -7.06
CA ALA A 46 -7.97 6.23 -6.29
C ALA A 46 -6.78 5.27 -6.32
N VAL A 47 -7.03 3.96 -6.48
CA VAL A 47 -6.01 2.91 -6.56
C VAL A 47 -6.01 2.32 -7.96
N VAL A 48 -4.87 2.36 -8.65
CA VAL A 48 -4.72 1.96 -10.05
C VAL A 48 -3.84 0.73 -10.25
N PHE A 49 -3.10 0.33 -9.23
CA PHE A 49 -2.35 -0.92 -9.20
C PHE A 49 -2.56 -1.61 -7.86
N CYS A 50 -2.92 -2.89 -7.90
CA CYS A 50 -3.24 -3.71 -6.73
C CYS A 50 -2.16 -4.78 -6.52
N GLY A 51 -1.35 -4.62 -5.47
CA GLY A 51 -0.33 -5.57 -5.03
C GLY A 51 -0.81 -6.52 -3.94
N TYR A 52 -2.07 -6.96 -3.99
CA TYR A 52 -2.74 -7.65 -2.88
C TYR A 52 -2.12 -8.99 -2.48
N GLU A 53 -1.67 -9.78 -3.46
CA GLU A 53 -1.04 -11.07 -3.15
C GLU A 53 0.28 -10.88 -2.40
N ASP A 54 1.10 -9.93 -2.85
CA ASP A 54 2.36 -9.57 -2.20
C ASP A 54 2.09 -8.99 -0.79
N ALA A 55 1.12 -8.08 -0.67
CA ALA A 55 0.70 -7.52 0.61
C ALA A 55 0.25 -8.59 1.61
N ARG A 56 -0.57 -9.55 1.19
CA ARG A 56 -1.00 -10.68 2.04
C ARG A 56 0.16 -11.58 2.45
N LYS A 57 1.13 -11.79 1.55
CA LYS A 57 2.35 -12.54 1.89
C LYS A 57 3.15 -11.82 2.96
N GLN A 58 3.41 -10.52 2.77
CA GLN A 58 4.12 -9.69 3.74
C GLN A 58 3.39 -9.62 5.08
N ALA A 59 2.04 -9.53 5.08
CA ALA A 59 1.24 -9.53 6.30
C ALA A 59 1.43 -10.82 7.12
N ARG A 60 1.43 -11.98 6.47
CA ARG A 60 1.71 -13.27 7.15
C ARG A 60 3.14 -13.35 7.68
N GLU A 61 4.09 -12.77 6.99
CA GLU A 61 5.49 -12.68 7.47
C GLU A 61 5.60 -11.75 8.67
N ALA A 62 4.92 -10.59 8.62
CA ALA A 62 4.85 -9.66 9.73
C ALA A 62 4.20 -10.27 10.97
N GLU A 63 3.10 -11.01 10.82
CA GLU A 63 2.45 -11.69 11.93
C GLU A 63 3.37 -12.74 12.57
N ARG A 64 4.08 -13.52 11.76
CA ARG A 64 5.06 -14.50 12.27
C ARG A 64 6.18 -13.85 13.08
N ALA A 65 6.72 -12.70 12.61
CA ALA A 65 7.75 -11.95 13.32
C ALA A 65 7.26 -11.45 14.69
N VAL A 66 6.02 -10.93 14.75
CA VAL A 66 5.39 -10.55 16.04
C VAL A 66 5.26 -11.73 16.99
N MET A 67 4.83 -12.89 16.48
CA MET A 67 4.67 -14.10 17.32
C MET A 67 6.00 -14.66 17.79
N ALA A 68 7.04 -14.55 16.95
CA ALA A 68 8.41 -14.97 17.26
C ALA A 68 9.16 -13.97 18.16
N GLN A 69 8.56 -12.83 18.51
CA GLN A 69 9.19 -11.76 19.32
C GLN A 69 10.47 -11.19 18.69
N GLU A 70 10.51 -11.10 17.36
CA GLU A 70 11.61 -10.50 16.65
C GLU A 70 11.68 -8.98 16.89
N GLU A 71 12.81 -8.37 16.54
CA GLU A 71 12.92 -6.91 16.53
C GLU A 71 12.07 -6.33 15.41
N LEU A 72 11.11 -5.47 15.77
CA LEU A 72 10.11 -4.94 14.83
C LEU A 72 10.43 -3.49 14.45
N GLY A 73 10.31 -3.20 13.17
CA GLY A 73 10.42 -1.83 12.65
C GLY A 73 9.27 -0.92 13.16
N PRO A 74 9.44 0.40 13.06
CA PRO A 74 8.49 1.38 13.63
C PRO A 74 7.10 1.32 12.99
N LEU A 75 6.99 0.86 11.75
CA LEU A 75 5.73 0.73 11.00
C LEU A 75 5.35 -0.74 10.73
N HIS A 76 5.84 -1.65 11.55
CA HIS A 76 5.68 -3.08 11.35
C HIS A 76 4.21 -3.49 11.19
N GLY A 77 3.88 -4.10 10.05
CA GLY A 77 2.54 -4.58 9.74
C GLY A 77 1.53 -3.50 9.31
N VAL A 78 1.94 -2.23 9.24
CA VAL A 78 1.06 -1.12 8.86
C VAL A 78 0.92 -1.06 7.33
N PRO A 79 -0.30 -1.16 6.76
CA PRO A 79 -0.52 -1.05 5.33
C PRO A 79 -0.37 0.40 4.84
N THR A 80 0.23 0.54 3.66
CA THR A 80 0.37 1.83 2.98
C THR A 80 0.29 1.67 1.46
N LEU A 81 0.15 2.79 0.76
CA LEU A 81 0.14 2.86 -0.69
C LEU A 81 1.31 3.70 -1.19
N MET A 82 1.80 3.36 -2.37
CA MET A 82 2.72 4.20 -3.14
C MET A 82 1.95 5.05 -4.14
N LYS A 83 2.61 6.00 -4.74
CA LYS A 83 2.06 6.77 -5.86
C LYS A 83 2.48 6.15 -7.19
N ASP A 84 1.55 6.08 -8.16
CA ASP A 84 1.90 5.64 -9.52
C ASP A 84 2.54 6.79 -10.31
N LEU A 85 3.69 7.25 -9.84
CA LEU A 85 4.43 8.36 -10.42
C LEU A 85 5.92 8.02 -10.56
N LEU A 86 6.69 8.21 -9.50
CA LEU A 86 8.12 7.94 -9.42
C LEU A 86 8.46 6.94 -8.31
N ASP A 87 7.43 6.28 -7.78
CA ASP A 87 7.60 5.27 -6.75
C ASP A 87 7.75 3.89 -7.43
N PHE A 88 8.95 3.34 -7.31
CA PHE A 88 9.33 2.08 -7.93
C PHE A 88 9.50 0.98 -6.88
N LYS A 89 8.96 -0.19 -7.21
CA LYS A 89 9.20 -1.45 -6.51
C LYS A 89 9.41 -2.53 -7.58
N PRO A 90 10.41 -3.41 -7.46
CA PRO A 90 10.67 -4.45 -8.45
C PRO A 90 9.44 -5.28 -8.78
N GLY A 91 9.18 -5.46 -10.07
CA GLY A 91 8.05 -6.22 -10.59
C GLY A 91 6.70 -5.50 -10.55
N TRP A 92 6.60 -4.31 -9.95
CA TRP A 92 5.38 -3.52 -9.94
C TRP A 92 5.34 -2.52 -11.10
N VAL A 93 4.22 -2.48 -11.79
CA VAL A 93 4.00 -1.53 -12.89
C VAL A 93 4.05 -0.09 -12.37
N THR A 94 4.68 0.80 -13.14
CA THR A 94 4.69 2.25 -12.90
C THR A 94 4.42 2.96 -14.21
N THR A 95 3.31 3.70 -14.28
CA THR A 95 2.86 4.36 -15.52
C THR A 95 3.18 5.85 -15.58
N PHE A 96 3.90 6.38 -14.57
CA PHE A 96 4.24 7.81 -14.44
C PHE A 96 3.00 8.74 -14.45
N GLY A 97 1.92 8.28 -13.80
CA GLY A 97 0.66 9.00 -13.73
C GLY A 97 -0.24 8.75 -14.93
N GLY A 98 -0.30 7.50 -15.42
CA GLY A 98 -1.21 7.08 -16.47
C GLY A 98 -0.77 7.43 -17.89
N MET A 99 0.54 7.37 -18.16
CA MET A 99 1.08 7.47 -19.51
C MET A 99 0.95 6.13 -20.23
N SER A 100 0.20 6.09 -21.33
CA SER A 100 -0.02 4.87 -22.12
C SER A 100 1.27 4.21 -22.64
N ALA A 101 2.31 4.99 -22.89
CA ALA A 101 3.61 4.49 -23.34
C ALA A 101 4.31 3.63 -22.25
N PHE A 102 3.89 3.73 -21.00
CA PHE A 102 4.46 3.02 -19.85
C PHE A 102 3.44 2.09 -19.16
N ALA A 103 2.36 1.73 -19.85
CA ALA A 103 1.27 0.92 -19.31
C ALA A 103 1.76 -0.42 -18.69
N ASP A 104 2.83 -0.99 -19.25
CA ASP A 104 3.41 -2.27 -18.81
C ASP A 104 4.85 -2.11 -18.27
N TYR A 105 5.29 -0.87 -18.00
CA TYR A 105 6.66 -0.66 -17.55
C TYR A 105 6.82 -1.13 -16.10
N THR A 106 7.80 -2.01 -15.86
CA THR A 106 8.23 -2.44 -14.53
C THR A 106 9.69 -2.07 -14.29
N ALA A 107 9.98 -1.54 -13.11
CA ALA A 107 11.36 -1.33 -12.68
C ALA A 107 11.93 -2.61 -12.04
N ASP A 108 13.25 -2.76 -12.09
CA ASP A 108 14.00 -3.82 -11.41
C ASP A 108 14.71 -3.31 -10.13
N PHE A 109 14.42 -2.08 -9.73
CA PHE A 109 14.99 -1.39 -8.57
C PHE A 109 13.91 -0.78 -7.68
N TYR A 110 14.29 -0.49 -6.44
CA TYR A 110 13.47 0.27 -5.50
C TYR A 110 13.75 1.77 -5.59
N CYS A 111 12.71 2.59 -5.47
CA CYS A 111 12.90 3.97 -5.06
C CYS A 111 13.14 4.06 -3.54
N ALA A 112 13.78 5.14 -3.10
CA ALA A 112 14.10 5.33 -1.68
C ALA A 112 12.87 5.30 -0.74
N TYR A 113 11.70 5.73 -1.23
CA TYR A 113 10.46 5.67 -0.46
C TYR A 113 10.04 4.22 -0.19
N ALA A 114 9.91 3.41 -1.24
CA ALA A 114 9.46 2.03 -1.11
C ALA A 114 10.43 1.20 -0.27
N GLU A 115 11.74 1.32 -0.52
CA GLU A 115 12.78 0.63 0.25
C GLU A 115 12.71 0.97 1.74
N ARG A 116 12.60 2.25 2.08
CA ARG A 116 12.55 2.70 3.49
C ARG A 116 11.25 2.32 4.18
N MET A 117 10.12 2.34 3.47
CA MET A 117 8.84 1.93 4.04
C MET A 117 8.84 0.43 4.36
N GLU A 118 9.32 -0.42 3.45
CA GLU A 118 9.45 -1.86 3.72
C GLU A 118 10.49 -2.14 4.80
N ALA A 119 11.63 -1.44 4.82
CA ALA A 119 12.62 -1.56 5.89
C ALA A 119 12.07 -1.14 7.27
N ALA A 120 11.13 -0.19 7.31
CA ALA A 120 10.41 0.17 8.53
C ALA A 120 9.32 -0.85 8.93
N GLY A 121 9.09 -1.88 8.10
CA GLY A 121 8.11 -2.94 8.30
C GLY A 121 6.70 -2.63 7.78
N ALA A 122 6.52 -1.53 7.04
CA ALA A 122 5.24 -1.20 6.41
C ALA A 122 4.95 -2.17 5.25
N ILE A 123 3.66 -2.43 5.02
CA ILE A 123 3.19 -3.32 3.96
C ILE A 123 2.64 -2.48 2.81
N LEU A 124 3.28 -2.56 1.65
CA LEU A 124 2.82 -1.88 0.45
C LEU A 124 1.66 -2.67 -0.18
N VAL A 125 0.48 -2.03 -0.30
CA VAL A 125 -0.75 -2.70 -0.77
C VAL A 125 -1.01 -2.46 -2.26
N GLY A 126 -0.48 -1.36 -2.80
CA GLY A 126 -0.68 -1.00 -4.20
C GLY A 126 -0.22 0.41 -4.51
N LYS A 127 -0.69 0.95 -5.63
CA LYS A 127 -0.36 2.32 -6.05
C LYS A 127 -1.60 3.15 -6.29
N THR A 128 -1.52 4.42 -5.89
CA THR A 128 -2.58 5.40 -6.09
C THR A 128 -2.48 6.09 -7.44
N ASN A 129 -3.63 6.52 -7.96
CA ASN A 129 -3.72 7.34 -9.16
C ASN A 129 -2.94 8.66 -9.00
N SER A 130 -2.47 9.20 -10.10
CA SER A 130 -1.68 10.44 -10.18
C SER A 130 -1.91 11.12 -11.51
N PRO A 131 -1.82 12.45 -11.60
CA PRO A 131 -1.74 13.10 -12.89
C PRO A 131 -0.42 12.75 -13.58
N VAL A 132 -0.42 12.76 -14.91
CA VAL A 132 0.78 12.51 -15.73
C VAL A 132 1.96 13.35 -15.23
N LEU A 133 3.08 12.68 -14.87
CA LEU A 133 4.31 13.29 -14.33
C LEU A 133 4.09 14.22 -13.12
N GLY A 134 2.98 14.10 -12.43
CA GLY A 134 2.66 14.97 -11.28
C GLY A 134 2.33 16.42 -11.65
N TYR A 135 1.99 16.68 -12.91
CA TYR A 135 1.92 18.03 -13.49
C TYR A 135 0.83 18.93 -12.90
N ARG A 136 -0.27 18.36 -12.36
CA ARG A 136 -1.41 19.14 -11.85
C ARG A 136 -1.98 18.61 -10.55
N GLY A 137 -2.88 19.39 -9.93
CA GLY A 137 -3.53 19.07 -8.67
C GLY A 137 -4.74 18.14 -8.77
N THR A 138 -5.08 17.64 -9.97
CA THR A 138 -6.18 16.69 -10.20
C THR A 138 -5.65 15.38 -10.74
N CYS A 139 -6.16 14.25 -10.25
CA CYS A 139 -5.77 12.91 -10.71
C CYS A 139 -6.68 12.48 -11.85
N ASP A 140 -6.44 13.02 -13.02
CA ASP A 140 -7.05 12.58 -14.28
C ASP A 140 -5.95 12.28 -15.31
N ASN A 141 -6.07 11.16 -15.99
CA ASN A 141 -5.13 10.75 -17.03
C ASN A 141 -5.80 9.86 -18.08
N TYR A 142 -5.10 9.63 -19.19
CA TYR A 142 -5.69 8.90 -20.33
C TYR A 142 -5.79 7.39 -20.10
N LEU A 143 -4.99 6.83 -19.21
CA LEU A 143 -4.93 5.38 -19.00
C LEU A 143 -6.01 4.91 -18.02
N PHE A 144 -6.21 5.66 -16.93
CA PHE A 144 -7.11 5.27 -15.84
C PHE A 144 -8.36 6.15 -15.72
N GLY A 145 -8.35 7.33 -16.33
CA GLY A 145 -9.41 8.32 -16.19
C GLY A 145 -9.31 9.17 -14.91
N PRO A 146 -10.41 9.93 -14.59
CA PRO A 146 -10.52 10.71 -13.37
C PRO A 146 -10.81 9.87 -12.16
#